data_80ab6546fabdb78d593c5561674f57f8
#
_entry.id   80ab6546fabdb78d593c5561674f57f8
#
_cell.length_a   1.000
_cell.length_b   1.000
_cell.length_c   1.000
_cell.angle_alpha   90.00
_cell.angle_beta   90.00
_cell.angle_gamma   90.00
#
_symmetry.space_group_name_H-M   'P 1'
#
loop_
_entity.id
_entity.type
_entity.pdbx_description
1 polymer ?
#
loop_
_entity_poly.entity_id
_entity_poly.type
_entity_poly.pdbx_seq_one_letter_code
_entity_poly.pdbx_strand_id
1 'polypeptide(L)'
;MFRLATLNDKPAILQLIAKYIHPNHVYVRRSDLFEYDFACADKLNIAVIEHDGSIEGIFGYFFYNYSLEPDIGGMLWISSDRAQKWSPLAGIQLRDFVLRSVKHRCFGAPGANVKTKIIYETFKKRWMPMEHFVCSLRPSSMPDFLKIRLEPLRMPKNICYVSQIRDFDEIKTLDPDIFYFQCPIKDLAYLCWRYFDNPFREYLLWRVDIGKTNMLVVIRIQNRGP
;
A
#
# COMPACT_ATOMS: atom_id res chain seq x y z
N MET A 1 -26.06 3.69 1.30
CA MET A 1 -25.85 2.42 0.58
C MET A 1 -24.34 2.14 0.42
N PHE A 2 -23.90 0.86 0.47
CA PHE A 2 -22.52 0.47 0.13
C PHE A 2 -22.49 -0.06 -1.29
N ARG A 3 -21.53 0.39 -2.09
CA ARG A 3 -21.27 -0.14 -3.44
C ARG A 3 -19.79 -0.01 -3.82
N LEU A 4 -19.40 -0.70 -4.88
CA LEU A 4 -18.11 -0.46 -5.53
C LEU A 4 -18.18 0.83 -6.34
N ALA A 5 -17.09 1.56 -6.40
CA ALA A 5 -16.97 2.80 -7.14
C ALA A 5 -16.70 2.55 -8.64
N THR A 6 -17.14 3.51 -9.44
CA THR A 6 -16.82 3.62 -10.86
C THR A 6 -15.89 4.81 -11.11
N LEU A 7 -15.35 4.95 -12.31
CA LEU A 7 -14.56 6.12 -12.69
C LEU A 7 -15.33 7.43 -12.54
N ASN A 8 -16.66 7.41 -12.69
CA ASN A 8 -17.49 8.59 -12.51
C ASN A 8 -17.50 9.13 -11.08
N ASP A 9 -17.17 8.30 -10.10
CA ASP A 9 -17.08 8.68 -8.69
C ASP A 9 -15.77 9.40 -8.34
N LYS A 10 -14.77 9.35 -9.21
CA LYS A 10 -13.43 9.90 -8.97
C LYS A 10 -13.45 11.35 -8.46
N PRO A 11 -14.18 12.30 -9.06
CA PRO A 11 -14.20 13.69 -8.57
C PRO A 11 -14.67 13.79 -7.12
N ALA A 12 -15.74 13.10 -6.76
CA ALA A 12 -16.29 13.10 -5.40
C ALA A 12 -15.34 12.42 -4.39
N ILE A 13 -14.68 11.35 -4.80
CA ILE A 13 -13.66 10.66 -3.98
C ILE A 13 -12.48 11.58 -3.71
N LEU A 14 -11.95 12.28 -4.73
CA LEU A 14 -10.84 13.22 -4.55
C LEU A 14 -11.22 14.40 -3.66
N GLN A 15 -12.46 14.91 -3.75
CA GLN A 15 -12.96 15.93 -2.82
C GLN A 15 -13.01 15.41 -1.38
N LEU A 16 -13.45 14.18 -1.17
CA LEU A 16 -13.46 13.56 0.16
C LEU A 16 -12.05 13.42 0.72
N ILE A 17 -11.07 12.99 -0.10
CA ILE A 17 -9.66 12.91 0.29
C ILE A 17 -9.11 14.30 0.66
N ALA A 18 -9.39 15.32 -0.15
CA ALA A 18 -8.97 16.69 0.12
C ALA A 18 -9.51 17.21 1.46
N LYS A 19 -10.77 16.89 1.75
CA LYS A 19 -11.47 17.35 2.97
C LYS A 19 -11.00 16.63 4.23
N TYR A 20 -10.85 15.31 4.20
CA TYR A 20 -10.66 14.51 5.42
C TYR A 20 -9.22 14.05 5.66
N ILE A 21 -8.36 14.08 4.63
CA ILE A 21 -6.93 13.76 4.78
C ILE A 21 -6.12 15.06 4.68
N HIS A 22 -6.03 15.63 3.49
CA HIS A 22 -5.29 16.87 3.25
C HIS A 22 -5.63 17.47 1.87
N PRO A 23 -5.84 18.80 1.74
CA PRO A 23 -6.17 19.45 0.46
C PRO A 23 -5.06 19.26 -0.60
N ASN A 24 -3.80 19.14 -0.15
CA ASN A 24 -2.66 18.88 -1.04
C ASN A 24 -2.23 17.40 -1.03
N HIS A 25 -3.14 16.47 -0.74
CA HIS A 25 -2.83 15.04 -0.81
C HIS A 25 -2.33 14.66 -2.20
N VAL A 26 -1.39 13.70 -2.29
CA VAL A 26 -0.77 13.32 -3.56
C VAL A 26 -1.80 12.95 -4.65
N TYR A 27 -2.87 12.26 -4.31
CA TYR A 27 -3.92 11.90 -5.26
C TYR A 27 -4.78 13.08 -5.70
N VAL A 28 -4.94 14.11 -4.87
CA VAL A 28 -5.64 15.34 -5.24
C VAL A 28 -4.80 16.15 -6.24
N ARG A 29 -3.49 16.20 -6.02
CA ARG A 29 -2.54 16.88 -6.91
C ARG A 29 -2.21 16.10 -8.18
N ARG A 30 -2.29 14.80 -8.13
CA ARG A 30 -1.91 13.85 -9.18
C ARG A 30 -3.03 12.84 -9.35
N SER A 31 -4.08 13.26 -10.04
CA SER A 31 -5.25 12.40 -10.29
C SER A 31 -4.94 11.23 -11.22
N ASP A 32 -3.87 11.36 -12.01
CA ASP A 32 -3.29 10.29 -12.81
C ASP A 32 -2.67 9.16 -11.96
N LEU A 33 -1.97 9.52 -10.87
CA LEU A 33 -1.49 8.54 -9.89
C LEU A 33 -2.65 7.83 -9.18
N PHE A 34 -3.74 8.54 -8.89
CA PHE A 34 -4.93 7.93 -8.32
C PHE A 34 -5.52 6.86 -9.26
N GLU A 35 -5.64 7.16 -10.54
CA GLU A 35 -6.10 6.18 -11.53
C GLU A 35 -5.14 5.00 -11.63
N TYR A 36 -3.84 5.25 -11.69
CA TYR A 36 -2.84 4.19 -11.73
C TYR A 36 -2.95 3.22 -10.54
N ASP A 37 -3.15 3.75 -9.34
CA ASP A 37 -3.22 2.94 -8.12
C ASP A 37 -4.59 2.23 -7.96
N PHE A 38 -5.70 2.74 -8.55
CA PHE A 38 -7.06 2.24 -8.27
C PHE A 38 -7.89 1.86 -9.48
N ALA A 39 -7.62 2.36 -10.68
CA ALA A 39 -8.47 2.07 -11.82
C ALA A 39 -8.28 0.63 -12.33
N CYS A 40 -9.41 -0.03 -12.64
CA CYS A 40 -9.47 -1.32 -13.27
C CYS A 40 -10.62 -1.30 -14.28
N ALA A 41 -10.30 -1.12 -15.56
CA ALA A 41 -11.26 -0.85 -16.62
C ALA A 41 -12.15 0.36 -16.29
N ASP A 42 -13.47 0.19 -16.24
CA ASP A 42 -14.47 1.23 -15.92
C ASP A 42 -14.74 1.40 -14.41
N LYS A 43 -14.06 0.62 -13.57
CA LYS A 43 -14.25 0.55 -12.12
C LYS A 43 -13.05 1.10 -11.37
N LEU A 44 -13.28 1.39 -10.10
CA LEU A 44 -12.22 1.66 -9.14
C LEU A 44 -12.17 0.56 -8.09
N ASN A 45 -10.97 0.15 -7.70
CA ASN A 45 -10.75 -0.72 -6.55
C ASN A 45 -11.00 0.04 -5.24
N ILE A 46 -12.19 0.63 -5.15
CA ILE A 46 -12.67 1.44 -4.03
C ILE A 46 -14.13 1.07 -3.78
N ALA A 47 -14.49 0.85 -2.53
CA ALA A 47 -15.88 0.83 -2.10
C ALA A 47 -16.25 2.19 -1.52
N VAL A 48 -17.50 2.60 -1.70
CA VAL A 48 -18.03 3.88 -1.23
C VAL A 48 -19.24 3.70 -0.34
N ILE A 49 -19.42 4.64 0.58
CA ILE A 49 -20.70 4.90 1.27
C ILE A 49 -21.37 6.01 0.50
N GLU A 50 -22.52 5.72 -0.08
CA GLU A 50 -23.35 6.72 -0.77
C GLU A 50 -24.63 6.99 0.00
N HIS A 51 -24.96 8.27 0.12
CA HIS A 51 -26.21 8.74 0.72
C HIS A 51 -26.67 10.03 0.06
N ASP A 52 -27.91 10.06 -0.38
CA ASP A 52 -28.53 11.20 -1.07
C ASP A 52 -27.65 11.72 -2.23
N GLY A 53 -27.09 10.80 -3.03
CA GLY A 53 -26.23 11.14 -4.16
C GLY A 53 -24.84 11.67 -3.79
N SER A 54 -24.48 11.68 -2.50
CA SER A 54 -23.16 12.11 -2.01
C SER A 54 -22.33 10.94 -1.53
N ILE A 55 -21.02 10.96 -1.79
CA ILE A 55 -20.06 10.00 -1.26
C ILE A 55 -19.60 10.46 0.12
N GLU A 56 -19.88 9.66 1.13
CA GLU A 56 -19.64 9.98 2.54
C GLU A 56 -18.56 9.06 3.19
N GLY A 57 -18.04 8.12 2.44
CA GLY A 57 -16.92 7.30 2.89
C GLY A 57 -16.33 6.50 1.76
N ILE A 58 -15.07 6.14 1.91
CA ILE A 58 -14.32 5.34 0.95
C ILE A 58 -13.46 4.31 1.67
N PHE A 59 -13.28 3.17 1.03
CA PHE A 59 -12.30 2.15 1.38
C PHE A 59 -11.64 1.62 0.12
N GLY A 60 -10.38 2.03 -0.12
CA GLY A 60 -9.58 1.57 -1.24
C GLY A 60 -8.88 0.25 -0.94
N TYR A 61 -8.69 -0.56 -1.98
CA TYR A 61 -7.94 -1.80 -1.90
C TYR A 61 -7.12 -2.02 -3.18
N PHE A 62 -6.15 -2.92 -3.11
CA PHE A 62 -5.34 -3.35 -4.25
C PHE A 62 -5.01 -4.83 -4.12
N PHE A 63 -4.60 -5.43 -5.23
CA PHE A 63 -4.24 -6.83 -5.29
C PHE A 63 -2.73 -7.01 -5.17
N TYR A 64 -2.29 -7.95 -4.34
CA TYR A 64 -0.90 -8.40 -4.27
C TYR A 64 -0.58 -9.51 -5.28
N ASN A 65 -1.60 -10.15 -5.80
CA ASN A 65 -1.50 -11.18 -6.85
C ASN A 65 -2.84 -11.29 -7.58
N TYR A 66 -2.81 -11.94 -8.75
CA TYR A 66 -3.98 -12.12 -9.61
C TYR A 66 -4.43 -13.58 -9.68
N SER A 67 -4.28 -14.32 -8.59
CA SER A 67 -4.80 -15.69 -8.46
C SER A 67 -6.34 -15.72 -8.41
N LEU A 68 -6.94 -16.92 -8.48
CA LEU A 68 -8.40 -17.09 -8.35
C LEU A 68 -8.94 -16.58 -6.99
N GLU A 69 -8.11 -16.61 -5.97
CA GLU A 69 -8.36 -16.03 -4.65
C GLU A 69 -7.17 -15.15 -4.28
N PRO A 70 -7.13 -13.89 -4.77
CA PRO A 70 -5.99 -13.02 -4.59
C PRO A 70 -5.81 -12.61 -3.14
N ASP A 71 -4.60 -12.25 -2.79
CA ASP A 71 -4.35 -11.50 -1.57
C ASP A 71 -4.61 -10.02 -1.83
N ILE A 72 -5.32 -9.35 -0.93
CA ILE A 72 -5.67 -7.94 -1.08
C ILE A 72 -5.10 -7.07 0.03
N GLY A 73 -4.73 -5.85 -0.31
CA GLY A 73 -4.28 -4.83 0.61
C GLY A 73 -5.28 -3.70 0.73
N GLY A 74 -5.62 -3.30 1.98
CA GLY A 74 -6.47 -2.14 2.22
C GLY A 74 -5.65 -0.85 2.31
N MET A 75 -6.16 0.22 1.73
CA MET A 75 -5.59 1.56 1.80
C MET A 75 -6.70 2.62 1.67
N LEU A 76 -6.41 3.88 2.04
CA LEU A 76 -7.38 4.97 1.92
C LEU A 76 -8.73 4.68 2.60
N TRP A 77 -8.72 4.67 3.91
CA TRP A 77 -9.94 4.47 4.67
C TRP A 77 -10.45 5.80 5.25
N ILE A 78 -11.59 6.28 4.75
CA ILE A 78 -12.26 7.51 5.19
C ILE A 78 -13.73 7.20 5.48
N SER A 79 -14.22 7.72 6.59
CA SER A 79 -15.64 7.79 6.91
C SER A 79 -15.93 9.21 7.39
N SER A 80 -16.83 9.92 6.72
CA SER A 80 -17.20 11.29 7.06
C SER A 80 -17.96 11.35 8.39
N ASP A 81 -18.00 12.56 8.98
CA ASP A 81 -18.80 12.81 10.19
C ASP A 81 -20.29 12.52 9.93
N ARG A 82 -20.75 12.75 8.70
CA ARG A 82 -22.12 12.46 8.31
C ARG A 82 -22.38 10.96 8.28
N ALA A 83 -21.47 10.17 7.70
CA ALA A 83 -21.56 8.71 7.72
C ALA A 83 -21.54 8.16 9.15
N GLN A 84 -20.70 8.72 10.03
CA GLN A 84 -20.61 8.31 11.43
C GLN A 84 -21.86 8.66 12.24
N LYS A 85 -22.58 9.72 11.88
CA LYS A 85 -23.88 10.04 12.50
C LYS A 85 -24.96 8.99 12.20
N TRP A 86 -24.92 8.35 11.01
CA TRP A 86 -25.87 7.27 10.70
C TRP A 86 -25.50 5.97 11.38
N SER A 87 -24.20 5.65 11.38
CA SER A 87 -23.66 4.48 12.03
C SER A 87 -22.25 4.80 12.52
N PRO A 88 -22.02 4.76 13.84
CA PRO A 88 -20.67 4.88 14.40
C PRO A 88 -19.70 3.85 13.80
N LEU A 89 -20.21 2.76 13.25
CA LEU A 89 -19.45 1.68 12.63
C LEU A 89 -19.40 1.76 11.09
N ALA A 90 -19.86 2.86 10.48
CA ALA A 90 -19.97 2.98 9.02
C ALA A 90 -18.66 2.63 8.29
N GLY A 91 -17.52 3.10 8.80
CA GLY A 91 -16.22 2.76 8.22
C GLY A 91 -15.91 1.26 8.31
N ILE A 92 -16.21 0.62 9.42
CA ILE A 92 -16.02 -0.83 9.60
C ILE A 92 -16.94 -1.62 8.68
N GLN A 93 -18.20 -1.22 8.59
CA GLN A 93 -19.18 -1.83 7.68
C GLN A 93 -18.75 -1.70 6.21
N LEU A 94 -18.14 -0.57 5.83
CA LEU A 94 -17.60 -0.37 4.50
C LEU A 94 -16.42 -1.32 4.21
N ARG A 95 -15.49 -1.47 5.14
CA ARG A 95 -14.41 -2.47 5.02
C ARG A 95 -14.99 -3.89 4.90
N ASP A 96 -15.95 -4.23 5.75
CA ASP A 96 -16.57 -5.56 5.74
C ASP A 96 -17.39 -5.81 4.46
N PHE A 97 -17.93 -4.75 3.85
CA PHE A 97 -18.53 -4.82 2.52
C PHE A 97 -17.48 -5.25 1.48
N VAL A 98 -16.30 -4.64 1.46
CA VAL A 98 -15.20 -5.06 0.56
C VAL A 98 -14.82 -6.51 0.79
N LEU A 99 -14.61 -6.90 2.05
CA LEU A 99 -14.21 -8.26 2.39
C LEU A 99 -15.25 -9.34 2.00
N ARG A 100 -16.52 -8.96 1.87
CA ARG A 100 -17.57 -9.87 1.38
C ARG A 100 -17.75 -9.82 -0.13
N SER A 101 -17.52 -8.67 -0.74
CA SER A 101 -17.79 -8.45 -2.17
C SER A 101 -16.61 -8.79 -3.08
N VAL A 102 -15.39 -8.72 -2.54
CA VAL A 102 -14.16 -8.99 -3.29
C VAL A 102 -13.63 -10.36 -2.86
N LYS A 103 -13.61 -11.32 -3.80
CA LYS A 103 -13.04 -12.65 -3.52
C LYS A 103 -11.56 -12.49 -3.17
N HIS A 104 -11.13 -13.09 -2.08
CA HIS A 104 -9.74 -13.00 -1.62
C HIS A 104 -9.37 -14.16 -0.68
N ARG A 105 -8.10 -14.53 -0.66
CA ARG A 105 -7.52 -15.52 0.26
C ARG A 105 -7.14 -14.87 1.59
N CYS A 106 -6.43 -13.76 1.54
CA CYS A 106 -6.06 -13.00 2.73
C CYS A 106 -6.22 -11.49 2.52
N PHE A 107 -6.37 -10.78 3.63
CA PHE A 107 -6.45 -9.32 3.68
C PHE A 107 -5.39 -8.76 4.62
N GLY A 108 -4.68 -7.73 4.17
CA GLY A 108 -3.75 -6.94 4.97
C GLY A 108 -4.01 -5.45 4.80
N ALA A 109 -3.63 -4.65 5.79
CA ALA A 109 -3.72 -3.19 5.72
C ALA A 109 -2.36 -2.58 6.11
N PRO A 110 -1.41 -2.51 5.17
CA PRO A 110 -0.11 -1.89 5.43
C PRO A 110 -0.28 -0.40 5.70
N GLY A 111 0.46 0.12 6.68
CA GLY A 111 0.36 1.53 7.06
C GLY A 111 -0.81 1.89 7.98
N ALA A 112 -1.47 0.89 8.58
CA ALA A 112 -2.46 1.11 9.62
C ALA A 112 -1.84 1.93 10.77
N ASN A 113 -2.54 2.99 11.19
CA ASN A 113 -2.08 3.85 12.27
C ASN A 113 -2.55 3.34 13.65
N VAL A 114 -2.09 4.01 14.72
CA VAL A 114 -2.44 3.62 16.11
C VAL A 114 -3.96 3.63 16.36
N LYS A 115 -4.72 4.52 15.71
CA LYS A 115 -6.19 4.57 15.88
C LYS A 115 -6.84 3.32 15.28
N THR A 116 -6.35 2.84 14.15
CA THR A 116 -6.86 1.62 13.52
C THR A 116 -6.38 0.34 14.22
N LYS A 117 -5.28 0.40 14.98
CA LYS A 117 -4.81 -0.73 15.81
C LYS A 117 -5.90 -1.25 16.72
N ILE A 118 -6.55 -0.37 17.49
CA ILE A 118 -7.61 -0.72 18.41
C ILE A 118 -8.75 -1.47 17.70
N ILE A 119 -9.11 -1.00 16.49
CA ILE A 119 -10.14 -1.63 15.67
C ILE A 119 -9.72 -3.06 15.31
N TYR A 120 -8.50 -3.25 14.80
CA TYR A 120 -8.01 -4.56 14.40
C TYR A 120 -7.92 -5.53 15.60
N GLU A 121 -7.43 -5.08 16.74
CA GLU A 121 -7.34 -5.89 17.96
C GLU A 121 -8.72 -6.28 18.49
N THR A 122 -9.70 -5.35 18.47
CA THR A 122 -11.10 -5.64 18.86
C THR A 122 -11.71 -6.75 18.00
N PHE A 123 -11.38 -6.77 16.70
CA PHE A 123 -11.83 -7.84 15.79
C PHE A 123 -10.90 -9.06 15.78
N LYS A 124 -10.03 -9.21 16.77
CA LYS A 124 -9.08 -10.33 16.92
C LYS A 124 -8.18 -10.51 15.67
N LYS A 125 -7.85 -9.40 15.00
CA LYS A 125 -6.92 -9.40 13.86
C LYS A 125 -5.51 -9.15 14.37
N ARG A 126 -4.54 -9.82 13.75
CA ARG A 126 -3.12 -9.61 14.08
C ARG A 126 -2.70 -8.21 13.65
N TRP A 127 -2.14 -7.44 14.56
CA TRP A 127 -1.49 -6.18 14.30
C TRP A 127 -0.01 -6.29 14.67
N MET A 128 0.86 -5.74 13.84
CA MET A 128 2.30 -5.72 14.09
C MET A 128 2.86 -4.35 13.71
N PRO A 129 3.73 -3.75 14.52
CA PRO A 129 4.47 -2.56 14.10
C PRO A 129 5.35 -2.94 12.89
N MET A 130 5.42 -2.03 11.92
CA MET A 130 6.39 -2.12 10.83
C MET A 130 7.60 -1.28 11.19
N GLU A 131 8.76 -1.89 11.21
CA GLU A 131 10.00 -1.16 11.36
C GLU A 131 10.33 -0.45 10.04
N HIS A 132 10.65 0.83 10.14
CA HIS A 132 11.10 1.62 9.01
C HIS A 132 12.61 1.76 9.10
N PHE A 133 13.32 1.18 8.14
CA PHE A 133 14.74 1.38 7.99
C PHE A 133 14.99 2.53 7.02
N VAL A 134 15.77 3.51 7.46
CA VAL A 134 16.19 4.63 6.62
C VAL A 134 17.71 4.64 6.58
N CYS A 135 18.26 4.63 5.39
CA CYS A 135 19.68 4.85 5.16
C CYS A 135 19.87 6.24 4.57
N SER A 136 20.62 7.09 5.25
CA SER A 136 21.00 8.39 4.70
C SER A 136 22.43 8.35 4.20
N LEU A 137 22.62 8.67 2.94
CA LEU A 137 23.94 8.84 2.33
C LEU A 137 24.60 10.17 2.74
N ARG A 138 23.82 11.10 3.30
CA ARG A 138 24.28 12.40 3.79
C ARG A 138 23.62 12.70 5.13
N PRO A 139 24.20 12.24 6.26
CA PRO A 139 23.61 12.44 7.60
C PRO A 139 23.32 13.91 7.94
N SER A 140 24.12 14.85 7.44
CA SER A 140 23.95 16.28 7.66
C SER A 140 22.72 16.90 6.97
N SER A 141 22.11 16.19 6.03
CA SER A 141 20.91 16.64 5.29
C SER A 141 19.62 15.93 5.71
N MET A 142 19.66 15.20 6.83
CA MET A 142 18.47 14.52 7.33
C MET A 142 17.47 15.54 7.87
N PRO A 143 16.20 15.49 7.45
CA PRO A 143 15.17 16.36 8.00
C PRO A 143 14.98 16.12 9.50
N ASP A 144 14.81 17.21 10.29
CA ASP A 144 14.66 17.16 11.75
C ASP A 144 13.50 16.30 12.25
N PHE A 145 12.49 16.04 11.41
CA PHE A 145 11.37 15.18 11.77
C PHE A 145 11.71 13.68 11.79
N LEU A 146 12.84 13.28 11.20
CA LEU A 146 13.34 11.92 11.28
C LEU A 146 14.17 11.77 12.58
N LYS A 147 13.51 11.55 13.70
CA LYS A 147 14.17 11.15 14.94
C LYS A 147 14.69 9.71 14.80
N ILE A 148 15.77 9.55 14.04
CA ILE A 148 16.41 8.26 13.81
C ILE A 148 17.55 8.12 14.79
N ARG A 149 17.49 7.07 15.58
CA ARG A 149 18.67 6.60 16.32
C ARG A 149 19.57 5.90 15.30
N LEU A 150 20.62 6.58 14.88
CA LEU A 150 21.65 5.96 14.03
C LEU A 150 22.41 4.93 14.88
N GLU A 151 22.10 3.67 14.68
CA GLU A 151 22.97 2.61 15.20
C GLU A 151 24.10 2.37 14.20
N PRO A 152 25.34 2.20 14.65
CA PRO A 152 26.43 1.87 13.75
C PRO A 152 26.11 0.55 13.05
N LEU A 153 26.13 0.57 11.70
CA LEU A 153 26.00 -0.62 10.88
C LEU A 153 27.07 -1.63 11.28
N ARG A 154 26.69 -2.69 11.98
CA ARG A 154 27.55 -3.85 12.17
C ARG A 154 27.62 -4.59 10.85
N MET A 155 28.75 -4.50 10.17
CA MET A 155 28.97 -5.28 8.95
C MET A 155 28.79 -6.77 9.28
N PRO A 156 27.91 -7.47 8.54
CA PRO A 156 27.73 -8.90 8.73
C PRO A 156 29.05 -9.62 8.46
N LYS A 157 29.41 -10.59 9.33
CA LYS A 157 30.61 -11.42 9.15
C LYS A 157 30.45 -12.40 7.97
N ASN A 158 29.27 -12.56 7.44
CA ASN A 158 28.97 -13.51 6.38
C ASN A 158 29.15 -12.82 5.01
N ILE A 159 29.73 -13.56 4.08
CA ILE A 159 29.81 -13.15 2.69
C ILE A 159 28.37 -13.10 2.15
N CYS A 160 27.94 -11.93 1.69
CA CYS A 160 26.71 -11.79 0.93
C CYS A 160 27.05 -11.37 -0.50
N TYR A 161 26.31 -11.93 -1.46
CA TYR A 161 26.37 -11.47 -2.84
C TYR A 161 25.21 -10.53 -3.07
N VAL A 162 25.50 -9.38 -3.66
CA VAL A 162 24.51 -8.34 -3.93
C VAL A 162 24.59 -8.00 -5.40
N SER A 163 23.47 -8.12 -6.10
CA SER A 163 23.34 -7.72 -7.51
C SER A 163 22.12 -6.85 -7.70
N GLN A 164 22.25 -5.79 -8.50
CA GLN A 164 21.13 -4.94 -8.87
C GLN A 164 20.31 -5.65 -9.94
N ILE A 165 18.99 -5.68 -9.76
CA ILE A 165 18.03 -6.12 -10.77
C ILE A 165 17.64 -4.89 -11.58
N ARG A 166 17.91 -4.92 -12.88
CA ARG A 166 17.76 -3.77 -13.79
C ARG A 166 16.49 -3.85 -14.62
N ASP A 167 16.03 -5.05 -14.89
CA ASP A 167 14.83 -5.28 -15.68
C ASP A 167 13.96 -6.39 -15.10
N PHE A 168 12.75 -6.50 -15.64
CA PHE A 168 11.77 -7.46 -15.15
C PHE A 168 12.13 -8.91 -15.49
N ASP A 169 12.89 -9.14 -16.54
CA ASP A 169 13.27 -10.51 -16.94
C ASP A 169 14.27 -11.11 -15.94
N GLU A 170 15.12 -10.29 -15.33
CA GLU A 170 16.01 -10.74 -14.26
C GLU A 170 15.22 -11.24 -13.02
N ILE A 171 14.06 -10.64 -12.69
CA ILE A 171 13.21 -11.13 -11.59
C ILE A 171 12.65 -12.52 -11.87
N LYS A 172 12.32 -12.84 -13.11
CA LYS A 172 11.81 -14.16 -13.50
C LYS A 172 12.82 -15.29 -13.25
N THR A 173 14.10 -14.94 -13.14
CA THR A 173 15.19 -15.91 -12.83
C THR A 173 15.35 -16.17 -11.34
N LEU A 174 14.69 -15.39 -10.48
CA LEU A 174 14.74 -15.62 -9.04
C LEU A 174 13.96 -16.88 -8.67
N ASP A 175 14.40 -17.52 -7.58
CA ASP A 175 13.70 -18.67 -7.02
C ASP A 175 12.26 -18.27 -6.70
N PRO A 176 11.24 -18.91 -7.28
CA PRO A 176 9.84 -18.62 -6.99
C PRO A 176 9.50 -18.66 -5.50
N ASP A 177 10.18 -19.50 -4.72
CA ASP A 177 9.96 -19.62 -3.29
C ASP A 177 10.19 -18.31 -2.52
N ILE A 178 11.01 -17.38 -3.05
CA ILE A 178 11.17 -16.04 -2.47
C ILE A 178 9.82 -15.31 -2.35
N PHE A 179 8.89 -15.59 -3.27
CA PHE A 179 7.59 -14.91 -3.35
C PHE A 179 6.48 -15.65 -2.62
N TYR A 180 6.55 -16.99 -2.55
CA TYR A 180 5.45 -17.82 -2.05
C TYR A 180 5.42 -18.00 -0.52
N PHE A 181 6.55 -17.84 0.16
CA PHE A 181 6.59 -17.95 1.64
C PHE A 181 6.11 -16.70 2.38
N GLN A 182 5.67 -15.68 1.66
CA GLN A 182 5.20 -14.43 2.26
C GLN A 182 3.67 -14.40 2.34
N CYS A 183 3.15 -13.79 3.38
CA CYS A 183 1.75 -13.41 3.45
C CYS A 183 1.67 -11.89 3.65
N PRO A 184 1.15 -11.13 2.68
CA PRO A 184 0.56 -11.56 1.40
C PRO A 184 1.59 -12.05 0.36
N ILE A 185 1.17 -12.98 -0.50
CA ILE A 185 1.94 -13.41 -1.66
C ILE A 185 1.95 -12.30 -2.70
N LYS A 186 3.13 -11.89 -3.15
CA LYS A 186 3.29 -10.93 -4.23
C LYS A 186 3.75 -11.67 -5.48
N ASP A 187 2.89 -11.73 -6.50
CA ASP A 187 3.24 -12.37 -7.75
C ASP A 187 4.08 -11.47 -8.67
N LEU A 188 4.56 -12.04 -9.79
CA LEU A 188 5.37 -11.30 -10.75
C LEU A 188 4.59 -10.12 -11.37
N ALA A 189 3.29 -10.27 -11.59
CA ALA A 189 2.46 -9.20 -12.15
C ALA A 189 2.37 -8.00 -11.19
N TYR A 190 2.21 -8.26 -9.87
CA TYR A 190 2.27 -7.21 -8.85
C TYR A 190 3.64 -6.53 -8.83
N LEU A 191 4.73 -7.30 -8.91
CA LEU A 191 6.09 -6.73 -8.87
C LEU A 191 6.35 -5.85 -10.09
N CYS A 192 5.91 -6.29 -11.28
CA CYS A 192 6.00 -5.52 -12.51
C CYS A 192 5.25 -4.20 -12.38
N TRP A 193 3.95 -4.27 -12.12
CA TRP A 193 3.11 -3.10 -11.93
C TRP A 193 3.66 -2.15 -10.85
N ARG A 194 4.08 -2.67 -9.72
CA ARG A 194 4.45 -1.83 -8.59
C ARG A 194 5.80 -1.17 -8.72
N TYR A 195 6.79 -1.85 -9.31
CA TYR A 195 8.18 -1.46 -9.25
C TYR A 195 8.81 -1.13 -10.60
N PHE A 196 8.36 -1.70 -11.70
CA PHE A 196 8.90 -1.46 -13.05
C PHE A 196 8.02 -0.54 -13.88
N ASP A 197 6.72 -0.82 -13.92
CA ASP A 197 5.78 -0.05 -14.75
C ASP A 197 5.29 1.24 -14.08
N ASN A 198 5.73 1.51 -12.84
CA ASN A 198 5.25 2.66 -12.09
C ASN A 198 5.85 3.98 -12.63
N PRO A 199 5.08 4.81 -13.36
CA PRO A 199 5.61 6.02 -13.98
C PRO A 199 5.78 7.18 -12.98
N PHE A 200 5.37 6.99 -11.72
CA PHE A 200 5.33 8.04 -10.69
C PHE A 200 6.38 7.88 -9.60
N ARG A 201 7.03 6.73 -9.55
CA ARG A 201 7.96 6.40 -8.47
C ARG A 201 9.13 5.60 -9.03
N GLU A 202 10.31 6.00 -8.67
CA GLU A 202 11.53 5.30 -9.02
C GLU A 202 11.90 4.33 -7.90
N TYR A 203 12.23 3.11 -8.29
CA TYR A 203 12.66 2.05 -7.40
C TYR A 203 13.98 1.45 -7.88
N LEU A 204 14.83 1.09 -6.92
CA LEU A 204 15.98 0.22 -7.13
C LEU A 204 15.68 -1.14 -6.50
N LEU A 205 15.88 -2.19 -7.26
CA LEU A 205 15.70 -3.55 -6.80
C LEU A 205 17.05 -4.22 -6.72
N TRP A 206 17.26 -4.96 -5.61
CA TRP A 206 18.51 -5.67 -5.37
C TRP A 206 18.19 -7.10 -4.94
N ARG A 207 18.88 -8.05 -5.55
CA ARG A 207 18.97 -9.42 -5.05
C ARG A 207 20.10 -9.46 -4.02
N VAL A 208 19.82 -10.05 -2.87
CA VAL A 208 20.79 -10.26 -1.80
C VAL A 208 20.79 -11.73 -1.42
N ASP A 209 21.92 -12.40 -1.60
CA ASP A 209 22.10 -13.80 -1.29
C ASP A 209 22.98 -13.93 -0.04
N ILE A 210 22.45 -14.50 1.04
CA ILE A 210 23.14 -14.73 2.31
C ILE A 210 23.10 -16.23 2.62
N GLY A 211 24.19 -16.93 2.35
CA GLY A 211 24.24 -18.39 2.50
C GLY A 211 23.21 -19.06 1.58
N LYS A 212 22.21 -19.71 2.17
CA LYS A 212 21.12 -20.36 1.42
C LYS A 212 19.86 -19.49 1.30
N THR A 213 19.88 -18.27 1.82
CA THR A 213 18.73 -17.38 1.84
C THR A 213 18.85 -16.32 0.74
N ASN A 214 17.85 -16.24 -0.11
CA ASN A 214 17.73 -15.21 -1.12
C ASN A 214 16.71 -14.16 -0.66
N MET A 215 17.01 -12.89 -0.89
CA MET A 215 16.13 -11.78 -0.53
C MET A 215 16.01 -10.81 -1.70
N LEU A 216 14.83 -10.25 -1.88
CA LEU A 216 14.59 -9.10 -2.76
C LEU A 216 14.49 -7.84 -1.89
N VAL A 217 15.42 -6.92 -2.08
CA VAL A 217 15.42 -5.61 -1.40
C VAL A 217 14.94 -4.56 -2.38
N VAL A 218 13.91 -3.82 -1.99
CA VAL A 218 13.34 -2.73 -2.79
C VAL A 218 13.61 -1.40 -2.09
N ILE A 219 14.28 -0.49 -2.80
CA ILE A 219 14.61 0.84 -2.33
C ILE A 219 13.83 1.84 -3.17
N ARG A 220 13.06 2.71 -2.53
CA ARG A 220 12.40 3.82 -3.22
C ARG A 220 13.29 5.05 -3.17
N ILE A 221 13.57 5.60 -4.35
CA ILE A 221 14.28 6.88 -4.45
C ILE A 221 13.27 8.01 -4.27
N GLN A 222 13.57 8.92 -3.36
CA GLN A 222 12.82 10.17 -3.19
C GLN A 222 13.77 11.34 -3.37
N ASN A 223 13.71 11.95 -4.53
CA ASN A 223 14.32 13.26 -4.75
C ASN A 223 13.42 14.31 -4.08
N ARG A 224 13.72 14.69 -2.86
CA ARG A 224 13.19 15.93 -2.31
C ARG A 224 14.07 17.03 -2.88
N GLY A 225 13.53 17.80 -3.82
CA GLY A 225 14.16 19.03 -4.27
C GLY A 225 14.46 19.94 -3.07
N PRO A 226 15.34 20.93 -3.24
CA PRO A 226 15.71 21.87 -2.20
C PRO A 226 14.51 22.60 -1.64
#